data_c7bec8c2197648d18736f1dcf414aca0
#
_entry.id   c7bec8c2197648d18736f1dcf414aca0
#
_cell.length_a   1.000
_cell.length_b   1.000
_cell.length_c   1.000
_cell.angle_alpha   90.00
_cell.angle_beta   90.00
_cell.angle_gamma   90.00
#
_symmetry.space_group_name_H-M   'P 1'
#
loop_
_entity.id
_entity.type
_entity.pdbx_description
1 polymer ?
#
loop_
_entity_poly.entity_id
_entity_poly.type
_entity_poly.pdbx_seq_one_letter_code
_entity_poly.pdbx_strand_id
1 'polypeptide(L)'
;MKRKISIISLLIIPIVAVMIAQGVVSIGTLKINGADRTLENNAVNMMSRTVENRKVILENKMLEQWSFVANERGTLSKSLKETLKSDHMDMEEFLQNDDVQKEFLESVFSECVDVLQKNPVTGLYLILANEAETDQAAEYNGFFVRDSDPGHQSFTNTDLIMERGGKTLARTEGIPLDSAWTTKFSFLGNDMRKADDFFYQPYLAARSNPETAQKYLGYWAEPFVLEDHYMDNHKMIAYSVPISCDN
;
A
#
# COMPACT_ATOMS: atom_id res chain seq x y z
N MET A 1 56.30 -14.69 -62.15
CA MET A 1 56.47 -15.05 -60.72
C MET A 1 55.32 -16.00 -60.30
N LYS A 2 55.62 -17.31 -60.16
CA LYS A 2 54.60 -18.28 -59.63
C LYS A 2 54.60 -18.15 -58.10
N ARG A 3 53.50 -17.64 -57.54
CA ARG A 3 53.33 -17.65 -56.11
C ARG A 3 53.24 -19.08 -55.59
N LYS A 4 54.24 -19.49 -54.77
CA LYS A 4 54.18 -20.78 -54.05
C LYS A 4 53.09 -20.66 -52.96
N ILE A 5 51.94 -21.26 -53.18
CA ILE A 5 50.94 -21.41 -52.17
C ILE A 5 51.43 -22.42 -51.15
N SER A 6 51.46 -22.04 -49.87
CA SER A 6 51.88 -22.97 -48.80
C SER A 6 50.84 -24.11 -48.69
N ILE A 7 51.27 -25.31 -48.45
CA ILE A 7 50.43 -26.50 -48.25
C ILE A 7 49.46 -26.25 -47.10
N ILE A 8 49.88 -25.49 -46.10
CA ILE A 8 49.02 -25.07 -44.98
C ILE A 8 47.83 -24.17 -45.42
N SER A 9 48.10 -23.22 -46.36
CA SER A 9 47.01 -22.36 -46.89
C SER A 9 46.03 -23.19 -47.74
N LEU A 10 46.52 -24.20 -48.45
CA LEU A 10 45.68 -25.08 -49.27
C LEU A 10 44.73 -25.95 -48.43
N LEU A 11 45.09 -26.26 -47.19
CA LEU A 11 44.32 -27.07 -46.27
C LEU A 11 43.40 -26.21 -45.39
N ILE A 12 43.89 -25.08 -44.91
CA ILE A 12 43.10 -24.21 -43.97
C ILE A 12 41.98 -23.47 -44.69
N ILE A 13 42.22 -22.99 -45.93
CA ILE A 13 41.19 -22.23 -46.66
C ILE A 13 39.88 -23.00 -46.87
N PRO A 14 39.91 -24.28 -47.37
CA PRO A 14 38.67 -25.04 -47.53
C PRO A 14 38.01 -25.38 -46.19
N ILE A 15 38.77 -25.63 -45.12
CA ILE A 15 38.20 -25.91 -43.79
C ILE A 15 37.46 -24.69 -43.28
N VAL A 16 38.07 -23.52 -43.33
CA VAL A 16 37.41 -22.26 -42.91
C VAL A 16 36.19 -21.96 -43.78
N ALA A 17 36.25 -22.18 -45.08
CA ALA A 17 35.13 -22.00 -46.00
C ALA A 17 33.94 -22.92 -45.65
N VAL A 18 34.22 -24.21 -45.32
CA VAL A 18 33.18 -25.15 -44.87
C VAL A 18 32.60 -24.74 -43.53
N MET A 19 33.40 -24.29 -42.57
CA MET A 19 32.90 -23.80 -41.28
C MET A 19 31.98 -22.58 -41.42
N ILE A 20 32.38 -21.62 -42.30
CA ILE A 20 31.52 -20.44 -42.59
C ILE A 20 30.23 -20.90 -43.26
N ALA A 21 30.28 -21.78 -44.26
CA ALA A 21 29.11 -22.30 -44.94
C ALA A 21 28.16 -23.04 -43.98
N GLN A 22 28.68 -23.86 -43.07
CA GLN A 22 27.89 -24.51 -42.01
C GLN A 22 27.25 -23.49 -41.07
N GLY A 23 27.97 -22.45 -40.67
CA GLY A 23 27.44 -21.37 -39.83
C GLY A 23 26.28 -20.66 -40.50
N VAL A 24 26.42 -20.29 -41.77
CA VAL A 24 25.37 -19.63 -42.56
C VAL A 24 24.13 -20.51 -42.73
N VAL A 25 24.34 -21.79 -43.03
CA VAL A 25 23.24 -22.77 -43.15
C VAL A 25 22.53 -22.97 -41.82
N SER A 26 23.26 -23.07 -40.72
CA SER A 26 22.68 -23.24 -39.38
C SER A 26 21.84 -22.03 -38.97
N ILE A 27 22.35 -20.82 -39.19
CA ILE A 27 21.60 -19.58 -38.91
C ILE A 27 20.39 -19.46 -39.84
N GLY A 28 20.55 -19.79 -41.11
CA GLY A 28 19.47 -19.79 -42.10
C GLY A 28 18.35 -20.77 -41.74
N THR A 29 18.71 -21.99 -41.32
CA THR A 29 17.71 -23.00 -40.92
C THR A 29 16.97 -22.59 -39.64
N LEU A 30 17.63 -22.00 -38.67
CA LEU A 30 16.99 -21.46 -37.47
C LEU A 30 15.96 -20.35 -37.82
N LYS A 31 16.31 -19.48 -38.74
CA LYS A 31 15.43 -18.39 -39.20
C LYS A 31 14.27 -18.88 -40.05
N ILE A 32 14.50 -19.83 -40.93
CA ILE A 32 13.46 -20.44 -41.78
C ILE A 32 12.46 -21.27 -40.95
N ASN A 33 12.95 -21.97 -39.93
CA ASN A 33 12.12 -22.78 -39.06
C ASN A 33 11.31 -21.93 -38.03
N GLY A 34 11.42 -20.61 -38.06
CA GLY A 34 10.62 -19.74 -37.20
C GLY A 34 11.02 -19.83 -35.70
N ALA A 35 12.22 -20.31 -35.41
CA ALA A 35 12.71 -20.44 -34.03
C ALA A 35 12.65 -19.09 -33.29
N ASP A 36 13.00 -18.00 -33.97
CA ASP A 36 12.89 -16.66 -33.41
C ASP A 36 11.47 -16.30 -33.00
N ARG A 37 10.49 -16.58 -33.86
CA ARG A 37 9.06 -16.31 -33.59
C ARG A 37 8.54 -17.21 -32.47
N THR A 38 9.00 -18.45 -32.41
CA THR A 38 8.60 -19.38 -31.34
C THR A 38 9.17 -18.93 -30.00
N LEU A 39 10.42 -18.46 -29.96
CA LEU A 39 11.04 -17.91 -28.76
C LEU A 39 10.35 -16.62 -28.30
N GLU A 40 10.07 -15.72 -29.24
CA GLU A 40 9.34 -14.47 -28.96
C GLU A 40 7.93 -14.77 -28.40
N ASN A 41 7.17 -15.65 -29.07
CA ASN A 41 5.84 -16.04 -28.61
C ASN A 41 5.89 -16.73 -27.24
N ASN A 42 6.89 -17.58 -26.98
CA ASN A 42 7.06 -18.21 -25.68
C ASN A 42 7.41 -17.19 -24.61
N ALA A 43 8.27 -16.22 -24.92
CA ALA A 43 8.62 -15.13 -23.98
C ALA A 43 7.41 -14.27 -23.65
N VAL A 44 6.62 -13.86 -24.66
CA VAL A 44 5.38 -13.10 -24.46
C VAL A 44 4.37 -13.90 -23.65
N ASN A 45 4.18 -15.19 -23.97
CA ASN A 45 3.27 -16.04 -23.20
C ASN A 45 3.73 -16.23 -21.74
N MET A 46 5.03 -16.40 -21.49
CA MET A 46 5.56 -16.46 -20.13
C MET A 46 5.34 -15.14 -19.37
N MET A 47 5.61 -14.01 -20.01
CA MET A 47 5.36 -12.68 -19.43
C MET A 47 3.87 -12.49 -19.12
N SER A 48 2.98 -12.78 -20.07
CA SER A 48 1.53 -12.71 -19.87
C SER A 48 1.06 -13.56 -18.69
N ARG A 49 1.50 -14.81 -18.61
CA ARG A 49 1.17 -15.69 -17.48
C ARG A 49 1.71 -15.16 -16.15
N THR A 50 2.91 -14.60 -16.16
CA THR A 50 3.51 -14.01 -14.94
C THR A 50 2.71 -12.79 -14.48
N VAL A 51 2.31 -11.92 -15.41
CA VAL A 51 1.47 -10.75 -15.11
C VAL A 51 0.10 -11.18 -14.58
N GLU A 52 -0.55 -12.14 -15.23
CA GLU A 52 -1.86 -12.66 -14.81
C GLU A 52 -1.79 -13.31 -13.43
N ASN A 53 -0.77 -14.11 -13.15
CA ASN A 53 -0.56 -14.69 -11.82
C ASN A 53 -0.35 -13.59 -10.75
N ARG A 54 0.43 -12.56 -11.05
CA ARG A 54 0.64 -11.45 -10.12
C ARG A 54 -0.64 -10.66 -9.89
N LYS A 55 -1.45 -10.45 -10.94
CA LYS A 55 -2.77 -9.82 -10.85
C LYS A 55 -3.67 -10.59 -9.88
N VAL A 56 -3.81 -11.91 -10.06
CA VAL A 56 -4.64 -12.76 -9.18
C VAL A 56 -4.15 -12.70 -7.73
N ILE A 57 -2.83 -12.74 -7.51
CA ILE A 57 -2.26 -12.62 -6.15
C ILE A 57 -2.60 -11.25 -5.54
N LEU A 58 -2.49 -10.18 -6.32
CA LEU A 58 -2.81 -8.83 -5.86
C LEU A 58 -4.32 -8.69 -5.55
N GLU A 59 -5.19 -9.15 -6.45
CA GLU A 59 -6.65 -9.15 -6.25
C GLU A 59 -7.04 -9.90 -4.97
N ASN A 60 -6.47 -11.09 -4.74
CA ASN A 60 -6.73 -11.86 -3.53
C ASN A 60 -6.28 -11.12 -2.27
N LYS A 61 -5.09 -10.51 -2.29
CA LYS A 61 -4.60 -9.70 -1.17
C LYS A 61 -5.47 -8.47 -0.91
N MET A 62 -5.92 -7.79 -1.96
CA MET A 62 -6.82 -6.64 -1.82
C MET A 62 -8.17 -7.06 -1.23
N LEU A 63 -8.73 -8.20 -1.65
CA LEU A 63 -9.96 -8.75 -1.08
C LEU A 63 -9.78 -9.16 0.39
N GLU A 64 -8.66 -9.74 0.75
CA GLU A 64 -8.31 -10.09 2.13
C GLU A 64 -8.28 -8.84 3.00
N GLN A 65 -7.57 -7.80 2.57
CA GLN A 65 -7.50 -6.53 3.28
C GLN A 65 -8.87 -5.84 3.38
N TRP A 66 -9.65 -5.85 2.32
CA TRP A 66 -11.01 -5.33 2.34
C TRP A 66 -11.88 -6.02 3.40
N SER A 67 -11.86 -7.35 3.44
CA SER A 67 -12.61 -8.14 4.42
C SER A 67 -12.16 -7.86 5.84
N PHE A 68 -10.85 -7.77 6.04
CA PHE A 68 -10.23 -7.46 7.32
C PHE A 68 -10.67 -6.07 7.84
N VAL A 69 -10.46 -5.01 7.07
CA VAL A 69 -10.85 -3.65 7.46
C VAL A 69 -12.36 -3.53 7.70
N ALA A 70 -13.18 -4.25 6.92
CA ALA A 70 -14.63 -4.27 7.12
C ALA A 70 -15.04 -4.86 8.50
N ASN A 71 -14.31 -5.88 8.97
CA ASN A 71 -14.53 -6.47 10.29
C ASN A 71 -14.08 -5.52 11.41
N GLU A 72 -12.86 -5.01 11.32
CA GLU A 72 -12.30 -4.09 12.32
C GLU A 72 -13.10 -2.80 12.44
N ARG A 73 -13.63 -2.28 11.33
CA ARG A 73 -14.58 -1.17 11.33
C ARG A 73 -15.77 -1.45 12.26
N GLY A 74 -16.30 -2.68 12.24
CA GLY A 74 -17.41 -3.08 13.10
C GLY A 74 -17.08 -2.97 14.58
N THR A 75 -15.90 -3.40 14.98
CA THR A 75 -15.41 -3.31 16.36
C THR A 75 -15.21 -1.86 16.78
N LEU A 76 -14.52 -1.05 15.96
CA LEU A 76 -14.32 0.38 16.24
C LEU A 76 -15.64 1.16 16.30
N SER A 77 -16.59 0.88 15.39
CA SER A 77 -17.92 1.51 15.43
C SER A 77 -18.68 1.17 16.72
N LYS A 78 -18.53 -0.07 17.21
CA LYS A 78 -19.14 -0.48 18.49
C LYS A 78 -18.49 0.26 19.67
N SER A 79 -17.16 0.30 19.73
CA SER A 79 -16.43 1.03 20.78
C SER A 79 -16.80 2.52 20.79
N LEU A 80 -16.91 3.14 19.61
CA LEU A 80 -17.34 4.54 19.49
C LEU A 80 -18.75 4.74 20.02
N LYS A 81 -19.72 3.86 19.68
CA LYS A 81 -21.09 3.91 20.21
C LYS A 81 -21.14 3.75 21.73
N GLU A 82 -20.30 2.91 22.27
CA GLU A 82 -20.19 2.70 23.73
C GLU A 82 -19.65 3.95 24.42
N THR A 83 -18.62 4.60 23.85
CA THR A 83 -18.08 5.88 24.36
C THR A 83 -19.14 6.98 24.33
N LEU A 84 -19.79 7.22 23.21
CA LEU A 84 -20.84 8.23 23.09
C LEU A 84 -21.98 8.01 24.09
N LYS A 85 -22.36 6.74 24.30
CA LYS A 85 -23.39 6.39 25.27
C LYS A 85 -22.95 6.59 26.71
N SER A 86 -21.70 6.26 27.04
CA SER A 86 -21.19 6.42 28.42
C SER A 86 -21.10 7.91 28.81
N ASP A 87 -20.67 8.73 27.88
CA ASP A 87 -20.44 10.16 28.11
C ASP A 87 -21.68 11.02 27.85
N HIS A 88 -22.78 10.36 27.44
CA HIS A 88 -24.08 11.01 27.17
C HIS A 88 -23.98 12.14 26.13
N MET A 89 -23.11 11.96 25.12
CA MET A 89 -22.88 12.94 24.05
C MET A 89 -23.26 12.38 22.68
N ASP A 90 -23.54 13.29 21.76
CA ASP A 90 -23.71 12.94 20.36
C ASP A 90 -22.39 12.98 19.57
N MET A 91 -22.45 12.63 18.28
CA MET A 91 -21.26 12.61 17.43
C MET A 91 -20.68 13.99 17.20
N GLU A 92 -21.52 15.02 17.10
CA GLU A 92 -21.06 16.39 16.86
C GLU A 92 -20.31 16.93 18.08
N GLU A 93 -20.85 16.72 19.29
CA GLU A 93 -20.17 17.05 20.54
C GLU A 93 -18.86 16.30 20.72
N PHE A 94 -18.82 15.00 20.39
CA PHE A 94 -17.60 14.18 20.40
C PHE A 94 -16.53 14.75 19.47
N LEU A 95 -16.89 15.08 18.22
CA LEU A 95 -15.93 15.59 17.23
C LEU A 95 -15.44 17.01 17.53
N GLN A 96 -16.08 17.73 18.44
CA GLN A 96 -15.64 19.05 18.92
C GLN A 96 -14.84 18.97 20.23
N ASN A 97 -14.78 17.79 20.89
CA ASN A 97 -14.13 17.62 22.17
C ASN A 97 -12.81 16.85 22.07
N ASP A 98 -11.70 17.59 21.95
CA ASP A 98 -10.34 17.02 21.81
C ASP A 98 -9.95 16.06 22.94
N ASP A 99 -10.46 16.25 24.17
CA ASP A 99 -10.07 15.42 25.31
C ASP A 99 -10.80 14.06 25.26
N VAL A 100 -12.08 14.06 24.96
CA VAL A 100 -12.85 12.80 24.78
C VAL A 100 -12.34 12.03 23.56
N GLN A 101 -11.97 12.71 22.48
CA GLN A 101 -11.33 12.07 21.33
C GLN A 101 -10.04 11.36 21.72
N LYS A 102 -9.20 11.98 22.56
CA LYS A 102 -7.96 11.36 23.06
C LYS A 102 -8.26 10.13 23.91
N GLU A 103 -9.21 10.22 24.83
CA GLU A 103 -9.64 9.08 25.66
C GLU A 103 -10.15 7.93 24.80
N PHE A 104 -10.96 8.20 23.79
CA PHE A 104 -11.41 7.20 22.83
C PHE A 104 -10.22 6.56 22.09
N LEU A 105 -9.29 7.36 21.55
CA LEU A 105 -8.12 6.84 20.85
C LEU A 105 -7.27 5.98 21.80
N GLU A 106 -7.09 6.38 23.06
CA GLU A 106 -6.39 5.57 24.07
C GLU A 106 -7.10 4.23 24.33
N SER A 107 -8.42 4.22 24.34
CA SER A 107 -9.22 3.00 24.60
C SER A 107 -9.12 1.96 23.47
N VAL A 108 -8.95 2.38 22.22
CA VAL A 108 -8.92 1.48 21.05
C VAL A 108 -7.50 1.20 20.52
N PHE A 109 -6.50 1.93 21.00
CA PHE A 109 -5.16 1.90 20.42
C PHE A 109 -4.49 0.54 20.54
N SER A 110 -4.54 -0.09 21.73
CA SER A 110 -3.91 -1.40 21.96
C SER A 110 -4.52 -2.49 21.06
N GLU A 111 -5.84 -2.47 20.86
CA GLU A 111 -6.51 -3.39 19.94
C GLU A 111 -6.06 -3.15 18.48
N CYS A 112 -5.93 -1.91 18.07
CA CYS A 112 -5.43 -1.56 16.73
C CYS A 112 -3.96 -2.00 16.52
N VAL A 113 -3.11 -1.89 17.54
CA VAL A 113 -1.73 -2.41 17.50
C VAL A 113 -1.72 -3.93 17.35
N ASP A 114 -2.52 -4.62 18.13
CA ASP A 114 -2.71 -6.07 18.04
C ASP A 114 -3.16 -6.52 16.65
N VAL A 115 -4.06 -5.75 16.07
CA VAL A 115 -4.59 -5.95 14.72
C VAL A 115 -3.49 -5.75 13.67
N LEU A 116 -2.70 -4.70 13.78
CA LEU A 116 -1.58 -4.43 12.90
C LEU A 116 -0.57 -5.58 12.91
N GLN A 117 -0.18 -6.06 14.09
CA GLN A 117 0.78 -7.15 14.23
C GLN A 117 0.29 -8.51 13.71
N LYS A 118 -1.01 -8.75 13.72
CA LYS A 118 -1.60 -10.01 13.25
C LYS A 118 -1.79 -10.08 11.74
N ASN A 119 -1.61 -8.96 11.04
CA ASN A 119 -1.89 -8.85 9.61
C ASN A 119 -0.65 -8.39 8.84
N PRO A 120 -0.42 -8.92 7.62
CA PRO A 120 0.73 -8.56 6.80
C PRO A 120 0.50 -7.22 6.08
N VAL A 121 0.25 -6.16 6.86
CA VAL A 121 0.10 -4.77 6.39
C VAL A 121 1.23 -3.93 6.92
N THR A 122 1.64 -2.92 6.18
CA THR A 122 2.76 -2.05 6.54
C THR A 122 2.38 -0.92 7.47
N GLY A 123 1.11 -0.79 7.83
CA GLY A 123 0.65 0.24 8.76
C GLY A 123 -0.85 0.27 8.92
N LEU A 124 -1.28 0.91 10.00
CA LEU A 124 -2.68 1.14 10.34
C LEU A 124 -2.86 2.57 10.82
N TYR A 125 -3.93 3.21 10.37
CA TYR A 125 -4.30 4.55 10.82
C TYR A 125 -5.78 4.63 11.18
N LEU A 126 -6.07 5.55 12.10
CA LEU A 126 -7.41 5.97 12.47
C LEU A 126 -7.43 7.51 12.55
N ILE A 127 -8.39 8.14 11.89
CA ILE A 127 -8.51 9.60 11.83
C ILE A 127 -9.92 9.98 12.28
N LEU A 128 -10.01 10.89 13.25
CA LEU A 128 -11.27 11.43 13.74
C LEU A 128 -11.56 12.74 13.01
N ALA A 129 -12.36 12.65 11.96
CA ALA A 129 -12.72 13.79 11.12
C ALA A 129 -14.02 14.43 11.62
N ASN A 130 -13.94 15.68 12.05
CA ASN A 130 -15.11 16.54 12.15
C ASN A 130 -15.52 17.02 10.74
N GLU A 131 -16.55 17.88 10.61
CA GLU A 131 -16.95 18.41 9.31
C GLU A 131 -15.75 19.05 8.60
N ALA A 132 -15.11 18.24 7.75
CA ALA A 132 -14.00 18.70 6.94
C ALA A 132 -14.56 19.70 5.93
N GLU A 133 -14.26 20.98 6.12
CA GLU A 133 -14.32 21.93 5.02
C GLU A 133 -13.27 21.49 4.02
N THR A 134 -13.72 20.83 2.94
CA THR A 134 -12.87 20.18 1.95
C THR A 134 -11.93 21.13 1.22
N ASP A 135 -12.16 22.44 1.37
CA ASP A 135 -11.45 23.51 0.66
C ASP A 135 -10.39 24.21 1.52
N GLN A 136 -10.27 23.85 2.81
CA GLN A 136 -9.34 24.49 3.74
C GLN A 136 -8.39 23.46 4.38
N ALA A 137 -7.22 23.95 4.79
CA ALA A 137 -6.30 23.16 5.60
C ALA A 137 -6.91 22.86 6.96
N ALA A 138 -6.86 21.61 7.39
CA ALA A 138 -7.42 21.17 8.66
C ALA A 138 -6.51 20.16 9.35
N GLU A 139 -6.60 20.12 10.69
CA GLU A 139 -5.88 19.16 11.51
C GLU A 139 -6.87 18.26 12.25
N TYR A 140 -6.61 16.96 12.27
CA TYR A 140 -7.47 15.96 12.91
C TYR A 140 -6.70 15.11 13.91
N ASN A 141 -7.35 14.79 15.01
CA ASN A 141 -6.85 13.79 15.95
C ASN A 141 -6.91 12.39 15.32
N GLY A 142 -5.97 11.55 15.72
CA GLY A 142 -5.88 10.19 15.23
C GLY A 142 -4.53 9.58 15.56
N PHE A 143 -4.25 8.44 14.96
CA PHE A 143 -2.92 7.85 15.00
C PHE A 143 -2.60 7.15 13.67
N PHE A 144 -1.31 7.08 13.37
CA PHE A 144 -0.74 6.23 12.33
C PHE A 144 0.49 5.51 12.89
N VAL A 145 0.43 4.20 12.85
CA VAL A 145 1.52 3.31 13.23
C VAL A 145 1.95 2.52 12.01
N ARG A 146 3.24 2.57 11.72
CA ARG A 146 3.88 1.80 10.66
C ARG A 146 4.57 0.58 11.25
N ASP A 147 4.46 -0.56 10.57
CA ASP A 147 5.19 -1.78 10.83
C ASP A 147 6.37 -1.87 9.86
N SER A 148 7.59 -1.99 10.38
CA SER A 148 8.82 -2.08 9.60
C SER A 148 9.15 -3.51 9.17
N ASP A 149 8.50 -4.54 9.75
CA ASP A 149 8.66 -5.95 9.41
C ASP A 149 7.30 -6.68 9.33
N PRO A 150 6.43 -6.30 8.37
CA PRO A 150 5.08 -6.82 8.25
C PRO A 150 5.02 -8.34 8.11
N GLY A 151 4.19 -8.97 8.95
CA GLY A 151 4.01 -10.42 8.95
C GLY A 151 4.96 -11.18 9.88
N HIS A 152 5.81 -10.47 10.61
CA HIS A 152 6.59 -11.01 11.71
C HIS A 152 6.06 -10.47 13.04
N GLN A 153 5.47 -11.33 13.87
CA GLN A 153 4.99 -10.91 15.19
C GLN A 153 6.18 -10.67 16.13
N SER A 154 6.36 -9.43 16.54
CA SER A 154 7.30 -9.06 17.58
C SER A 154 6.61 -9.03 18.95
N PHE A 155 7.25 -9.60 19.98
CA PHE A 155 6.72 -9.55 21.36
C PHE A 155 6.89 -8.16 22.02
N THR A 156 7.57 -7.23 21.37
CA THR A 156 8.04 -5.98 21.99
C THR A 156 7.72 -4.72 21.20
N ASN A 157 6.86 -4.70 20.24
CA ASN A 157 6.50 -3.52 19.43
C ASN A 157 7.69 -2.68 18.90
N THR A 158 8.92 -3.23 18.93
CA THR A 158 10.14 -2.50 18.54
C THR A 158 10.30 -2.36 17.03
N ASP A 159 9.54 -3.11 16.27
CA ASP A 159 9.37 -3.07 14.83
C ASP A 159 8.27 -2.10 14.38
N LEU A 160 7.48 -1.61 15.33
CA LEU A 160 6.47 -0.59 15.09
C LEU A 160 7.07 0.82 15.26
N ILE A 161 6.57 1.78 14.49
CA ILE A 161 6.98 3.19 14.54
C ILE A 161 5.73 4.05 14.47
N MET A 162 5.53 4.94 15.44
CA MET A 162 4.42 5.90 15.39
C MET A 162 4.82 7.13 14.58
N GLU A 163 4.09 7.40 13.53
CA GLU A 163 4.29 8.58 12.67
C GLU A 163 3.35 9.73 13.02
N ARG A 164 2.12 9.40 13.46
CA ARG A 164 1.10 10.38 13.91
C ARG A 164 0.44 9.88 15.17
N GLY A 165 0.05 10.81 16.05
CA GLY A 165 -0.74 10.49 17.24
C GLY A 165 -0.16 11.02 18.54
N GLY A 166 -0.90 10.82 19.62
CA GLY A 166 -0.49 11.27 20.97
C GLY A 166 0.73 10.51 21.50
N LYS A 167 1.67 11.22 22.14
CA LYS A 167 2.86 10.58 22.80
C LYS A 167 2.47 9.54 23.85
N THR A 168 1.33 9.71 24.50
CA THR A 168 0.82 8.78 25.51
C THR A 168 0.57 7.41 24.88
N LEU A 169 -0.07 7.36 23.72
CA LEU A 169 -0.34 6.13 22.98
C LEU A 169 0.96 5.33 22.71
N ALA A 170 1.94 6.01 22.12
CA ALA A 170 3.24 5.40 21.81
C ALA A 170 3.94 4.87 23.07
N ARG A 171 3.90 5.63 24.17
CA ARG A 171 4.54 5.26 25.44
C ARG A 171 3.89 4.05 26.08
N THR A 172 2.54 3.98 26.05
CA THR A 172 1.80 2.88 26.67
C THR A 172 2.13 1.55 26.01
N GLU A 173 2.27 1.54 24.68
CA GLU A 173 2.60 0.33 23.91
C GLU A 173 4.11 0.13 23.67
N GLY A 174 4.95 1.04 24.14
CA GLY A 174 6.41 0.95 23.95
C GLY A 174 6.85 1.16 22.50
N ILE A 175 6.05 1.89 21.71
CA ILE A 175 6.31 2.16 20.30
C ILE A 175 7.20 3.40 20.17
N PRO A 176 8.34 3.33 19.44
CA PRO A 176 9.16 4.50 19.16
C PRO A 176 8.44 5.51 18.26
N LEU A 177 8.77 6.78 18.43
CA LEU A 177 8.28 7.85 17.57
C LEU A 177 9.18 8.00 16.34
N ASP A 178 8.58 8.27 15.20
CA ASP A 178 9.31 8.63 13.98
C ASP A 178 10.00 10.00 14.12
N SER A 179 11.05 10.23 13.35
CA SER A 179 11.77 11.51 13.30
C SER A 179 10.91 12.66 12.79
N ALA A 180 9.95 12.39 11.93
CA ALA A 180 8.96 13.34 11.39
C ALA A 180 7.59 13.21 12.08
N TRP A 181 7.57 12.68 13.31
CA TRP A 181 6.35 12.48 14.06
C TRP A 181 5.61 13.80 14.36
N THR A 182 4.29 13.79 14.22
CA THR A 182 3.39 14.87 14.65
C THR A 182 2.22 14.32 15.48
N THR A 183 1.62 15.21 16.29
CA THR A 183 0.49 14.82 17.15
C THR A 183 -0.83 14.64 16.42
N LYS A 184 -0.99 15.30 15.29
CA LYS A 184 -2.23 15.34 14.49
C LYS A 184 -1.93 15.07 13.02
N PHE A 185 -2.92 14.64 12.28
CA PHE A 185 -2.90 14.66 10.81
C PHE A 185 -3.16 16.07 10.33
N SER A 186 -2.42 16.51 9.32
CA SER A 186 -2.61 17.81 8.66
C SER A 186 -2.91 17.58 7.18
N PHE A 187 -4.04 18.10 6.72
CA PHE A 187 -4.49 18.03 5.33
C PHE A 187 -4.68 19.42 4.75
N LEU A 188 -4.33 19.59 3.47
CA LEU A 188 -4.40 20.89 2.80
C LEU A 188 -5.75 21.20 2.15
N GLY A 189 -6.64 20.23 2.04
CA GLY A 189 -7.89 20.32 1.31
C GLY A 189 -7.95 19.35 0.13
N ASN A 190 -9.14 18.93 -0.26
CA ASN A 190 -9.38 17.83 -1.21
C ASN A 190 -8.69 18.02 -2.58
N ASP A 191 -8.69 19.23 -3.13
CA ASP A 191 -8.15 19.48 -4.46
C ASP A 191 -6.66 19.88 -4.45
N MET A 192 -6.08 20.08 -3.27
CA MET A 192 -4.73 20.59 -3.15
C MET A 192 -3.67 19.49 -3.26
N ARG A 193 -3.99 18.25 -2.84
CA ARG A 193 -3.00 17.18 -2.74
C ARG A 193 -3.63 15.79 -2.93
N LYS A 194 -3.32 15.13 -4.05
CA LYS A 194 -3.75 13.75 -4.31
C LYS A 194 -3.27 12.74 -3.27
N ALA A 195 -2.19 13.03 -2.56
CA ALA A 195 -1.70 12.20 -1.48
C ALA A 195 -2.72 12.07 -0.33
N ASP A 196 -3.66 13.01 -0.20
CA ASP A 196 -4.69 13.02 0.82
C ASP A 196 -5.99 12.30 0.40
N ASP A 197 -6.05 11.77 -0.82
CA ASP A 197 -7.22 11.06 -1.35
C ASP A 197 -7.61 9.86 -0.48
N PHE A 198 -6.66 9.21 0.19
CA PHE A 198 -6.95 8.12 1.12
C PHE A 198 -7.88 8.53 2.27
N PHE A 199 -7.88 9.81 2.64
CA PHE A 199 -8.75 10.40 3.65
C PHE A 199 -10.01 11.01 3.02
N TYR A 200 -9.84 11.90 2.01
CA TYR A 200 -10.96 12.65 1.46
C TYR A 200 -11.96 11.81 0.69
N GLN A 201 -11.53 10.83 -0.08
CA GLN A 201 -12.43 10.04 -0.93
C GLN A 201 -13.45 9.22 -0.11
N PRO A 202 -13.08 8.42 0.90
CA PRO A 202 -14.04 7.71 1.71
C PRO A 202 -14.91 8.68 2.56
N TYR A 203 -14.34 9.79 3.02
CA TYR A 203 -15.09 10.83 3.74
C TYR A 203 -16.20 11.44 2.88
N LEU A 204 -15.87 11.90 1.66
CA LEU A 204 -16.83 12.44 0.71
C LEU A 204 -17.86 11.41 0.26
N ALA A 205 -17.44 10.16 0.07
CA ALA A 205 -18.33 9.07 -0.29
C ALA A 205 -19.38 8.83 0.81
N ALA A 206 -18.98 8.84 2.08
CA ALA A 206 -19.90 8.69 3.21
C ALA A 206 -20.90 9.85 3.29
N ARG A 207 -20.41 11.07 3.14
CA ARG A 207 -21.25 12.29 3.18
C ARG A 207 -22.26 12.34 2.03
N SER A 208 -21.85 11.90 0.83
CA SER A 208 -22.71 11.90 -0.36
C SER A 208 -23.70 10.74 -0.42
N ASN A 209 -23.46 9.67 0.35
CA ASN A 209 -24.26 8.45 0.31
C ASN A 209 -24.61 7.95 1.71
N PRO A 210 -25.35 8.72 2.53
CA PRO A 210 -25.60 8.38 3.93
C PRO A 210 -26.41 7.08 4.10
N GLU A 211 -27.22 6.71 3.10
CA GLU A 211 -28.01 5.47 3.10
C GLU A 211 -27.19 4.22 2.72
N THR A 212 -25.97 4.38 2.21
CA THR A 212 -25.15 3.26 1.77
C THR A 212 -24.38 2.67 2.94
N ALA A 213 -24.43 1.35 3.10
CA ALA A 213 -23.65 0.69 4.13
C ALA A 213 -22.15 0.99 3.96
N GLN A 214 -21.52 1.52 4.99
CA GLN A 214 -20.17 2.11 4.95
C GLN A 214 -19.08 1.15 4.47
N LYS A 215 -19.24 -0.16 4.72
CA LYS A 215 -18.31 -1.18 4.18
C LYS A 215 -18.16 -1.16 2.65
N TYR A 216 -19.12 -0.56 1.94
CA TYR A 216 -19.09 -0.39 0.49
C TYR A 216 -18.57 0.97 0.03
N LEU A 217 -18.28 1.87 0.98
CA LEU A 217 -17.74 3.21 0.73
C LEU A 217 -16.21 3.25 0.89
N GLY A 218 -15.56 2.10 0.90
CA GLY A 218 -14.12 2.00 1.00
C GLY A 218 -13.41 2.45 -0.27
N TYR A 219 -12.21 3.01 -0.11
CA TYR A 219 -11.41 3.57 -1.18
C TYR A 219 -9.97 3.03 -1.15
N TRP A 220 -9.48 2.59 -2.31
CA TRP A 220 -8.07 2.27 -2.53
C TRP A 220 -7.39 3.49 -3.12
N ALA A 221 -6.48 4.08 -2.37
CA ALA A 221 -5.73 5.25 -2.83
C ALA A 221 -4.71 4.88 -3.91
N GLU A 222 -4.46 5.81 -4.83
CA GLU A 222 -3.30 5.72 -5.71
C GLU A 222 -2.00 5.73 -4.88
N PRO A 223 -0.89 5.15 -5.38
CA PRO A 223 0.36 5.15 -4.64
C PRO A 223 0.83 6.57 -4.29
N PHE A 224 0.97 6.88 -3.02
CA PHE A 224 1.36 8.19 -2.50
C PHE A 224 2.53 8.11 -1.52
N VAL A 225 3.12 9.24 -1.20
CA VAL A 225 4.15 9.41 -0.16
C VAL A 225 3.59 10.39 0.85
N LEU A 226 3.69 10.09 2.15
CA LEU A 226 3.42 11.07 3.20
C LEU A 226 4.50 12.15 3.15
N GLU A 227 4.10 13.43 3.07
CA GLU A 227 5.01 14.55 2.75
C GLU A 227 6.17 14.75 3.74
N ASP A 228 6.03 14.30 4.96
CA ASP A 228 7.01 14.59 6.01
C ASP A 228 8.23 13.65 6.00
N HIS A 229 8.25 12.66 5.11
CA HIS A 229 9.38 11.73 4.97
C HIS A 229 10.39 12.22 3.92
N TYR A 230 11.23 13.17 4.28
CA TYR A 230 12.32 13.67 3.42
C TYR A 230 13.37 12.62 3.04
N MET A 231 13.41 11.49 3.74
CA MET A 231 14.44 10.46 3.59
C MET A 231 13.95 9.17 2.96
N ASP A 232 12.64 8.94 2.86
CA ASP A 232 12.09 7.66 2.45
C ASP A 232 11.06 7.85 1.32
N ASN A 233 11.50 7.64 0.08
CA ASN A 233 10.65 7.70 -1.11
C ASN A 233 9.72 6.46 -1.23
N HIS A 234 9.42 5.78 -0.15
CA HIS A 234 8.52 4.63 -0.18
C HIS A 234 7.10 5.07 -0.46
N LYS A 235 6.58 4.61 -1.59
CA LYS A 235 5.18 4.81 -1.94
C LYS A 235 4.31 3.80 -1.20
N MET A 236 3.25 4.29 -0.60
CA MET A 236 2.22 3.49 0.06
C MET A 236 0.97 3.39 -0.81
N ILE A 237 0.23 2.31 -0.63
CA ILE A 237 -1.15 2.16 -1.09
C ILE A 237 -1.99 1.99 0.16
N ALA A 238 -2.99 2.82 0.35
CA ALA A 238 -3.89 2.73 1.49
C ALA A 238 -5.27 2.25 1.05
N TYR A 239 -5.89 1.42 1.89
CA TYR A 239 -7.31 1.15 1.84
C TYR A 239 -7.98 1.82 3.03
N SER A 240 -8.94 2.67 2.77
CA SER A 240 -9.64 3.46 3.79
C SER A 240 -11.14 3.18 3.74
N VAL A 241 -11.76 3.12 4.89
CA VAL A 241 -13.21 2.95 5.02
C VAL A 241 -13.74 3.93 6.07
N PRO A 242 -14.88 4.60 5.83
CA PRO A 242 -15.48 5.48 6.82
C PRO A 242 -16.07 4.67 7.97
N ILE A 243 -16.04 5.26 9.17
CA ILE A 243 -16.67 4.74 10.39
C ILE A 243 -17.68 5.78 10.85
N SER A 244 -18.94 5.39 11.05
CA SER A 244 -19.94 6.24 11.68
C SER A 244 -20.73 5.44 12.70
N CYS A 245 -21.49 6.15 13.51
CA CYS A 245 -22.40 5.55 14.48
C CYS A 245 -23.73 5.09 13.88
N ASP A 246 -24.07 5.54 12.69
CA ASP A 246 -25.31 5.23 12.01
C ASP A 246 -25.10 4.04 11.06
N ASN A 247 -25.61 2.86 11.44
CA ASN A 247 -25.60 1.53 10.78
C ASN A 247 -24.46 0.62 11.09
#